data_d817d0c460cb7326f4b6e08e6c728b44
#
_entry.id   d817d0c460cb7326f4b6e08e6c728b44
#
_cell.length_a   1.000
_cell.length_b   1.000
_cell.length_c   1.000
_cell.angle_alpha   90.00
_cell.angle_beta   90.00
_cell.angle_gamma   90.00
#
_symmetry.space_group_name_H-M   'P 1'
#
loop_
_entity.id
_entity.type
_entity.pdbx_description
1 polymer ?
#
loop_
_entity_poly.entity_id
_entity_poly.type
_entity_poly.pdbx_seq_one_letter_code
_entity_poly.pdbx_strand_id
1 'polypeptide(L)'
;MSRSAEQVPNPRQCQQNRLILASESHQRADLLRQIQILPDQIIPADIDETPHSNELPADYALRMAIEKAGRIADRLMGESGGSIGHANSAVPSGVYVLAGDTVVAAGRRILPKVESAQEARECLAILSGRRHRVYGGIALHLLNGQLRHRLVKSHVRFRRLSAL
;
A
#
# COMPACT_ATOMS: atom_id res chain seq x y z
N MET A 1 -52.10 -33.80 -1.62
CA MET A 1 -51.03 -33.63 -2.63
C MET A 1 -50.52 -32.24 -2.49
N SER A 2 -49.57 -32.03 -1.59
CA SER A 2 -48.97 -30.68 -1.37
C SER A 2 -47.66 -30.58 -2.17
N ARG A 3 -47.61 -29.63 -3.09
CA ARG A 3 -46.39 -29.31 -3.84
C ARG A 3 -45.51 -28.43 -2.95
N SER A 4 -44.39 -28.95 -2.57
CA SER A 4 -43.31 -28.20 -1.94
C SER A 4 -42.82 -27.13 -2.90
N ALA A 5 -42.86 -25.87 -2.47
CA ALA A 5 -42.29 -24.75 -3.22
C ALA A 5 -40.76 -24.88 -3.19
N GLU A 6 -40.18 -25.13 -4.32
CA GLU A 6 -38.77 -25.11 -4.57
C GLU A 6 -38.27 -23.68 -4.41
N GLN A 7 -37.53 -23.41 -3.33
CA GLN A 7 -36.89 -22.12 -3.08
C GLN A 7 -35.76 -21.94 -4.09
N VAL A 8 -36.01 -21.12 -5.11
CA VAL A 8 -34.97 -20.65 -6.03
C VAL A 8 -33.95 -19.81 -5.24
N PRO A 9 -32.67 -20.16 -5.21
CA PRO A 9 -31.68 -19.36 -4.50
C PRO A 9 -31.58 -17.99 -5.16
N ASN A 10 -31.66 -16.95 -4.31
CA ASN A 10 -31.57 -15.54 -4.70
C ASN A 10 -30.17 -15.25 -5.32
N PRO A 11 -30.06 -14.87 -6.62
CA PRO A 11 -28.77 -14.70 -7.29
C PRO A 11 -28.08 -13.36 -6.97
N ARG A 12 -28.47 -12.66 -5.94
CA ARG A 12 -27.90 -11.36 -5.52
C ARG A 12 -27.41 -11.34 -4.09
N GLN A 13 -26.53 -12.27 -3.72
CA GLN A 13 -25.53 -11.90 -2.75
C GLN A 13 -24.45 -11.12 -3.53
N CYS A 14 -24.64 -9.82 -3.64
CA CYS A 14 -23.61 -8.88 -4.04
C CYS A 14 -22.45 -9.07 -3.03
N GLN A 15 -21.42 -9.81 -3.42
CA GLN A 15 -20.16 -9.80 -2.69
C GLN A 15 -19.67 -8.36 -2.74
N GLN A 16 -19.86 -7.64 -1.64
CA GLN A 16 -19.38 -6.26 -1.52
C GLN A 16 -17.85 -6.34 -1.57
N ASN A 17 -17.29 -5.79 -2.64
CA ASN A 17 -15.85 -5.62 -2.75
C ASN A 17 -15.37 -4.76 -1.57
N ARG A 18 -14.42 -5.26 -0.80
CA ARG A 18 -13.82 -4.56 0.35
C ARG A 18 -12.43 -4.12 -0.01
N LEU A 19 -12.14 -2.86 0.23
CA LEU A 19 -10.81 -2.28 0.05
C LEU A 19 -10.16 -2.01 1.41
N ILE A 20 -9.01 -2.60 1.63
CA ILE A 20 -8.19 -2.39 2.82
C ILE A 20 -6.96 -1.60 2.42
N LEU A 21 -6.71 -0.47 3.08
CA LEU A 21 -5.51 0.35 2.88
C LEU A 21 -4.45 -0.07 3.90
N ALA A 22 -3.39 -0.71 3.41
CA ALA A 22 -2.23 -1.12 4.22
C ALA A 22 -1.25 0.06 4.37
N SER A 23 -1.57 1.01 5.23
CA SER A 23 -0.77 2.24 5.40
C SER A 23 -1.10 2.97 6.70
N GLU A 24 -0.09 3.56 7.34
CA GLU A 24 -0.25 4.52 8.44
C GLU A 24 -0.42 5.97 7.95
N SER A 25 -0.20 6.22 6.66
CA SER A 25 -0.18 7.57 6.11
C SER A 25 -1.59 8.11 5.91
N HIS A 26 -1.98 9.11 6.69
CA HIS A 26 -3.22 9.87 6.50
C HIS A 26 -3.31 10.48 5.09
N GLN A 27 -2.18 10.93 4.54
CA GLN A 27 -2.12 11.51 3.18
C GLN A 27 -2.58 10.53 2.10
N ARG A 28 -2.27 9.22 2.23
CA ARG A 28 -2.74 8.22 1.27
C ARG A 28 -4.24 8.00 1.35
N ALA A 29 -4.81 8.01 2.54
CA ALA A 29 -6.26 7.96 2.70
C ALA A 29 -6.94 9.19 2.09
N ASP A 30 -6.36 10.38 2.26
CA ASP A 30 -6.87 11.62 1.68
C ASP A 30 -6.77 11.63 0.15
N LEU A 31 -5.67 11.10 -0.42
CA LEU A 31 -5.54 10.93 -1.88
C LEU A 31 -6.62 10.01 -2.46
N LEU A 32 -6.94 8.91 -1.76
CA LEU A 32 -8.03 8.02 -2.18
C LEU A 32 -9.38 8.73 -2.11
N ARG A 33 -9.64 9.50 -1.07
CA ARG A 33 -10.88 10.31 -0.94
C ARG A 33 -11.04 11.31 -2.09
N GLN A 34 -9.94 11.94 -2.54
CA GLN A 34 -9.97 12.89 -3.67
C GLN A 34 -10.48 12.26 -4.97
N ILE A 35 -10.24 10.95 -5.14
CA ILE A 35 -10.75 10.18 -6.29
C ILE A 35 -12.00 9.36 -5.94
N GLN A 36 -12.68 9.70 -4.85
CA GLN A 36 -13.93 9.09 -4.39
C GLN A 36 -13.81 7.58 -4.06
N ILE A 37 -12.61 7.13 -3.70
CA ILE A 37 -12.38 5.79 -3.19
C ILE A 37 -12.24 5.86 -1.68
N LEU A 38 -13.13 5.16 -0.97
CA LEU A 38 -13.08 5.06 0.48
C LEU A 38 -12.64 3.65 0.86
N PRO A 39 -11.51 3.48 1.57
CA PRO A 39 -11.16 2.16 2.10
C PRO A 39 -12.12 1.78 3.22
N ASP A 40 -12.54 0.52 3.26
CA ASP A 40 -13.37 -0.03 4.33
C ASP A 40 -12.60 -0.12 5.64
N GLN A 41 -11.29 -0.35 5.55
CA GLN A 41 -10.40 -0.42 6.70
C GLN A 41 -9.03 0.17 6.35
N ILE A 42 -8.37 0.73 7.36
CA ILE A 42 -6.97 1.18 7.29
C ILE A 42 -6.21 0.35 8.33
N ILE A 43 -5.27 -0.46 7.86
CA ILE A 43 -4.50 -1.36 8.72
C ILE A 43 -3.01 -1.09 8.45
N PRO A 44 -2.24 -0.64 9.45
CA PRO A 44 -0.81 -0.50 9.32
C PRO A 44 -0.13 -1.83 9.01
N ALA A 45 0.79 -1.83 8.07
CA ALA A 45 1.65 -2.97 7.80
C ALA A 45 2.95 -2.79 8.59
N ASP A 46 3.09 -3.53 9.66
CA ASP A 46 4.31 -3.57 10.46
C ASP A 46 5.32 -4.49 9.78
N ILE A 47 6.26 -3.88 9.03
CA ILE A 47 7.33 -4.58 8.31
C ILE A 47 8.66 -3.85 8.50
N ASP A 48 9.77 -4.55 8.27
CA ASP A 48 11.10 -3.92 8.22
C ASP A 48 11.24 -3.07 6.95
N GLU A 49 11.36 -1.76 7.15
CA GLU A 49 11.55 -0.80 6.06
C GLU A 49 13.04 -0.52 5.75
N THR A 50 13.96 -1.33 6.22
CA THR A 50 15.39 -1.14 5.96
C THR A 50 15.71 -1.41 4.49
N PRO A 51 16.35 -0.46 3.76
CA PRO A 51 16.82 -0.72 2.40
C PRO A 51 17.89 -1.82 2.37
N HIS A 52 17.83 -2.69 1.37
CA HIS A 52 18.86 -3.70 1.16
C HIS A 52 20.17 -3.05 0.68
N SER A 53 21.28 -3.75 0.91
CA SER A 53 22.58 -3.29 0.42
C SER A 53 22.55 -3.05 -1.09
N ASN A 54 22.96 -1.84 -1.51
CA ASN A 54 22.96 -1.40 -2.92
C ASN A 54 21.59 -1.34 -3.62
N GLU A 55 20.50 -1.45 -2.90
CA GLU A 55 19.16 -1.36 -3.46
C GLU A 55 18.92 0.00 -4.11
N LEU A 56 18.36 -0.02 -5.32
CA LEU A 56 18.00 1.23 -6.00
C LEU A 56 16.73 1.83 -5.38
N PRO A 57 16.61 3.18 -5.30
CA PRO A 57 15.42 3.83 -4.74
C PRO A 57 14.11 3.43 -5.41
N ALA A 58 14.16 3.06 -6.69
CA ALA A 58 13.00 2.60 -7.45
C ALA A 58 12.54 1.20 -7.00
N ASP A 59 13.52 0.29 -6.84
CA ASP A 59 13.27 -1.08 -6.44
C ASP A 59 12.82 -1.14 -4.98
N TYR A 60 13.44 -0.33 -4.12
CA TYR A 60 13.05 -0.17 -2.74
C TYR A 60 11.60 0.30 -2.59
N ALA A 61 11.20 1.37 -3.29
CA ALA A 61 9.83 1.87 -3.22
C ALA A 61 8.79 0.82 -3.65
N LEU A 62 9.12 0.04 -4.70
CA LEU A 62 8.24 -1.00 -5.20
C LEU A 62 8.18 -2.19 -4.25
N ARG A 63 9.33 -2.65 -3.74
CA ARG A 63 9.42 -3.73 -2.76
C ARG A 63 8.61 -3.40 -1.51
N MET A 64 8.77 -2.21 -0.94
CA MET A 64 8.03 -1.78 0.23
C MET A 64 6.52 -1.81 0.01
N ALA A 65 6.04 -1.36 -1.15
CA ALA A 65 4.62 -1.42 -1.47
C ALA A 65 4.11 -2.87 -1.55
N ILE A 66 4.88 -3.76 -2.19
CA ILE A 66 4.53 -5.19 -2.34
C ILE A 66 4.52 -5.89 -0.99
N GLU A 67 5.56 -5.70 -0.17
CA GLU A 67 5.69 -6.34 1.14
C GLU A 67 4.58 -5.88 2.10
N LYS A 68 4.26 -4.57 2.12
CA LYS A 68 3.14 -4.03 2.90
C LYS A 68 1.81 -4.67 2.50
N ALA A 69 1.54 -4.77 1.20
CA ALA A 69 0.32 -5.41 0.71
C ALA A 69 0.25 -6.90 1.07
N GLY A 70 1.35 -7.62 0.86
CA GLY A 70 1.47 -9.05 1.17
C GLY A 70 1.29 -9.31 2.66
N ARG A 71 1.96 -8.55 3.53
CA ARG A 71 1.87 -8.71 5.00
C ARG A 71 0.42 -8.64 5.51
N ILE A 72 -0.35 -7.67 5.00
CA ILE A 72 -1.76 -7.54 5.40
C ILE A 72 -2.61 -8.64 4.76
N ALA A 73 -2.35 -9.02 3.51
CA ALA A 73 -3.07 -10.12 2.86
C ALA A 73 -2.86 -11.45 3.62
N ASP A 74 -1.62 -11.77 4.01
CA ASP A 74 -1.28 -12.97 4.78
C ASP A 74 -1.96 -12.98 6.15
N ARG A 75 -1.97 -11.83 6.84
CA ARG A 75 -2.66 -11.66 8.11
C ARG A 75 -4.15 -11.97 7.99
N LEU A 76 -4.81 -11.42 6.98
CA LEU A 76 -6.25 -11.61 6.76
C LEU A 76 -6.59 -13.06 6.39
N MET A 77 -5.71 -13.73 5.64
CA MET A 77 -5.86 -15.16 5.33
C MET A 77 -5.64 -16.02 6.57
N GLY A 78 -4.67 -15.70 7.43
CA GLY A 78 -4.41 -16.39 8.69
C GLY A 78 -5.53 -16.25 9.71
N GLU A 79 -6.13 -15.08 9.83
CA GLU A 79 -7.28 -14.80 10.71
C GLU A 79 -8.55 -15.54 10.25
N SER A 80 -8.69 -15.79 8.94
CA SER A 80 -9.80 -16.58 8.39
C SER A 80 -9.66 -18.10 8.62
N GLY A 81 -8.44 -18.57 8.95
CA GLY A 81 -8.13 -20.00 9.21
C GLY A 81 -8.24 -20.46 10.65
N GLY A 82 -8.61 -19.59 11.59
CA GLY A 82 -8.64 -19.84 13.04
C GLY A 82 -9.91 -20.52 13.55
N SER A 83 -10.39 -21.58 12.90
CA SER A 83 -11.34 -22.53 13.51
C SER A 83 -11.02 -23.93 13.01
N ILE A 84 -10.59 -24.76 13.93
CA ILE A 84 -10.19 -26.15 13.72
C ILE A 84 -11.32 -26.93 13.01
N GLY A 85 -11.04 -27.37 11.79
CA GLY A 85 -11.80 -28.41 11.11
C GLY A 85 -12.93 -27.91 10.19
N HIS A 86 -12.54 -27.57 8.96
CA HIS A 86 -13.24 -27.97 7.72
C HIS A 86 -12.41 -27.43 6.55
N ALA A 87 -11.91 -28.32 5.73
CA ALA A 87 -11.18 -28.04 4.50
C ALA A 87 -12.14 -27.47 3.41
N ASN A 88 -12.62 -26.25 3.60
CA ASN A 88 -13.37 -25.52 2.58
C ASN A 88 -13.54 -24.03 2.94
N SER A 89 -12.51 -23.38 3.51
CA SER A 89 -12.52 -21.93 3.65
C SER A 89 -12.26 -21.34 2.26
N ALA A 90 -13.34 -21.09 1.52
CA ALA A 90 -13.25 -20.34 0.26
C ALA A 90 -12.54 -19.02 0.54
N VAL A 91 -11.41 -18.77 -0.15
CA VAL A 91 -10.71 -17.49 -0.10
C VAL A 91 -11.75 -16.39 -0.34
N PRO A 92 -11.87 -15.38 0.54
CA PRO A 92 -12.87 -14.35 0.36
C PRO A 92 -12.65 -13.64 -0.98
N SER A 93 -13.52 -13.91 -1.95
CA SER A 93 -13.51 -13.19 -3.22
C SER A 93 -14.00 -11.77 -2.97
N GLY A 94 -13.32 -10.80 -3.60
CA GLY A 94 -13.70 -9.38 -3.48
C GLY A 94 -13.00 -8.61 -2.36
N VAL A 95 -11.96 -9.14 -1.72
CA VAL A 95 -11.14 -8.38 -0.78
C VAL A 95 -9.85 -7.95 -1.46
N TYR A 96 -9.58 -6.64 -1.41
CA TYR A 96 -8.44 -5.98 -2.04
C TYR A 96 -7.60 -5.30 -0.95
N VAL A 97 -6.31 -5.56 -0.95
CA VAL A 97 -5.35 -4.88 -0.07
C VAL A 97 -4.50 -3.94 -0.91
N LEU A 98 -4.66 -2.64 -0.69
CA LEU A 98 -3.88 -1.60 -1.37
C LEU A 98 -2.78 -1.11 -0.44
N ALA A 99 -1.57 -1.10 -0.94
CA ALA A 99 -0.43 -0.50 -0.26
C ALA A 99 0.31 0.46 -1.18
N GLY A 100 1.07 1.35 -0.59
CA GLY A 100 1.96 2.23 -1.31
C GLY A 100 3.15 2.64 -0.47
N ASP A 101 4.23 2.98 -1.16
CA ASP A 101 5.40 3.58 -0.55
C ASP A 101 5.91 4.75 -1.39
N THR A 102 6.49 5.77 -0.73
CA THR A 102 6.98 6.98 -1.41
C THR A 102 8.39 7.27 -0.96
N VAL A 103 9.31 7.30 -1.91
CA VAL A 103 10.74 7.47 -1.67
C VAL A 103 11.26 8.71 -2.39
N VAL A 104 11.89 9.59 -1.65
CA VAL A 104 12.62 10.74 -2.21
C VAL A 104 14.09 10.37 -2.36
N ALA A 105 14.66 10.58 -3.56
CA ALA A 105 16.05 10.22 -3.82
C ALA A 105 16.83 11.33 -4.54
N ALA A 106 18.00 11.65 -3.98
CA ALA A 106 19.00 12.49 -4.60
C ALA A 106 20.06 11.60 -5.27
N GLY A 107 19.97 11.42 -6.59
CA GLY A 107 20.77 10.43 -7.30
C GLY A 107 20.37 9.01 -6.90
N ARG A 108 21.31 8.27 -6.31
CA ARG A 108 21.08 6.91 -5.74
C ARG A 108 20.80 6.93 -4.24
N ARG A 109 20.99 8.08 -3.58
CA ARG A 109 20.78 8.21 -2.14
C ARG A 109 19.30 8.38 -1.84
N ILE A 110 18.75 7.44 -1.08
CA ILE A 110 17.43 7.56 -0.47
C ILE A 110 17.52 8.59 0.65
N LEU A 111 16.60 9.53 0.69
CA LEU A 111 16.46 10.46 1.79
C LEU A 111 15.49 9.87 2.82
N PRO A 112 15.83 9.89 4.12
CA PRO A 112 14.99 9.35 5.17
C PRO A 112 13.71 10.17 5.33
N LYS A 113 12.72 9.59 6.01
CA LYS A 113 11.62 10.36 6.58
C LYS A 113 12.19 11.34 7.60
N VAL A 114 11.70 12.55 7.56
CA VAL A 114 12.17 13.63 8.45
C VAL A 114 11.31 13.62 9.71
N GLU A 115 11.95 13.48 10.86
CA GLU A 115 11.29 13.47 12.17
C GLU A 115 11.64 14.71 13.01
N SER A 116 12.69 15.43 12.61
CA SER A 116 13.16 16.61 13.32
C SER A 116 13.41 17.80 12.37
N ALA A 117 13.38 19.02 12.94
CA ALA A 117 13.71 20.24 12.20
C ALA A 117 15.15 20.22 11.69
N GLN A 118 16.07 19.57 12.39
CA GLN A 118 17.47 19.45 11.98
C GLN A 118 17.58 18.56 10.74
N GLU A 119 16.97 17.38 10.76
CA GLU A 119 16.94 16.47 9.60
C GLU A 119 16.26 17.13 8.40
N ALA A 120 15.20 17.93 8.63
CA ALA A 120 14.56 18.70 7.57
C ALA A 120 15.55 19.65 6.89
N ARG A 121 16.33 20.39 7.68
CA ARG A 121 17.36 21.31 7.13
C ARG A 121 18.41 20.57 6.32
N GLU A 122 18.88 19.43 6.81
CA GLU A 122 19.87 18.59 6.11
C GLU A 122 19.33 18.06 4.79
N CYS A 123 18.11 17.52 4.78
CA CYS A 123 17.44 17.10 3.56
C CYS A 123 17.24 18.24 2.57
N LEU A 124 16.76 19.40 3.04
CA LEU A 124 16.57 20.57 2.22
C LEU A 124 17.90 21.11 1.66
N ALA A 125 18.99 21.07 2.42
CA ALA A 125 20.32 21.45 1.94
C ALA A 125 20.81 20.55 0.80
N ILE A 126 20.53 19.24 0.87
CA ILE A 126 20.84 18.28 -0.21
C ILE A 126 20.01 18.60 -1.46
N LEU A 127 18.75 18.98 -1.31
CA LEU A 127 17.79 19.19 -2.39
C LEU A 127 17.85 20.61 -3.00
N SER A 128 18.43 21.59 -2.28
CA SER A 128 18.47 23.00 -2.64
C SER A 128 19.11 23.23 -4.02
N GLY A 129 18.38 23.86 -4.93
CA GLY A 129 18.83 24.18 -6.29
C GLY A 129 18.97 22.98 -7.21
N ARG A 130 18.63 21.78 -6.78
CA ARG A 130 18.88 20.52 -7.50
C ARG A 130 17.60 19.84 -7.97
N ARG A 131 17.76 19.00 -8.97
CA ARG A 131 16.73 18.03 -9.37
C ARG A 131 16.88 16.77 -8.51
N HIS A 132 15.76 16.23 -8.08
CA HIS A 132 15.68 14.95 -7.42
C HIS A 132 14.51 14.13 -7.95
N ARG A 133 14.41 12.90 -7.55
CA ARG A 133 13.38 11.97 -7.99
C ARG A 133 12.52 11.57 -6.79
N VAL A 134 11.24 11.40 -7.07
CA VAL A 134 10.29 10.80 -6.14
C VAL A 134 9.78 9.54 -6.80
N TYR A 135 9.90 8.43 -6.12
CA TYR A 135 9.41 7.13 -6.55
C TYR A 135 8.20 6.76 -5.70
N GLY A 136 7.08 6.47 -6.35
CA GLY A 136 5.87 5.97 -5.71
C GLY A 136 5.65 4.52 -6.12
N GLY A 137 5.85 3.58 -5.21
CA GLY A 137 5.44 2.20 -5.37
C GLY A 137 3.97 2.05 -4.96
N ILE A 138 3.19 1.32 -5.76
CA ILE A 138 1.80 0.97 -5.47
C ILE A 138 1.66 -0.53 -5.69
N ALA A 139 1.01 -1.22 -4.76
CA ALA A 139 0.70 -2.64 -4.87
C ALA A 139 -0.76 -2.89 -4.48
N LEU A 140 -1.45 -3.67 -5.27
CA LEU A 140 -2.81 -4.16 -5.01
C LEU A 140 -2.76 -5.69 -4.95
N HIS A 141 -3.01 -6.23 -3.78
CA HIS A 141 -3.06 -7.67 -3.53
C HIS A 141 -4.51 -8.11 -3.39
N LEU A 142 -4.91 -9.09 -4.17
CA LEU A 142 -6.19 -9.76 -4.04
C LEU A 142 -6.00 -11.01 -3.19
N LEU A 143 -6.90 -11.32 -2.29
CA LEU A 143 -6.74 -12.49 -1.41
C LEU A 143 -6.77 -13.83 -2.17
N ASN A 144 -7.13 -13.84 -3.45
CA ASN A 144 -6.99 -14.99 -4.34
C ASN A 144 -5.54 -15.25 -4.81
N GLY A 145 -4.56 -14.50 -4.30
CA GLY A 145 -3.14 -14.61 -4.64
C GLY A 145 -2.69 -13.74 -5.81
N GLN A 146 -3.60 -13.01 -6.48
CA GLN A 146 -3.20 -12.10 -7.54
C GLN A 146 -2.58 -10.83 -6.95
N LEU A 147 -1.41 -10.46 -7.45
CA LEU A 147 -0.71 -9.24 -7.11
C LEU A 147 -0.53 -8.37 -8.35
N ARG A 148 -0.96 -7.12 -8.27
CA ARG A 148 -0.68 -6.08 -9.27
C ARG A 148 0.11 -4.97 -8.62
N HIS A 149 1.14 -4.49 -9.30
CA HIS A 149 1.96 -3.40 -8.78
C HIS A 149 2.36 -2.44 -9.88
N ARG A 150 2.70 -1.22 -9.47
CA ARG A 150 3.17 -0.17 -10.37
C ARG A 150 4.17 0.73 -9.66
N LEU A 151 5.18 1.16 -10.41
CA LEU A 151 6.12 2.19 -9.98
C LEU A 151 5.83 3.48 -10.76
N VAL A 152 5.68 4.58 -10.03
CA VAL A 152 5.57 5.93 -10.60
C VAL A 152 6.83 6.69 -10.26
N LYS A 153 7.39 7.38 -11.24
CA LYS A 153 8.60 8.20 -11.09
C LYS A 153 8.28 9.65 -11.43
N SER A 154 8.51 10.53 -10.49
CA SER A 154 8.36 11.96 -10.64
C SER A 154 9.72 12.65 -10.52
N HIS A 155 9.89 13.78 -11.25
CA HIS A 155 11.05 14.61 -11.15
C HIS A 155 10.65 15.94 -10.52
N VAL A 156 11.34 16.32 -9.46
CA VAL A 156 11.11 17.56 -8.73
C VAL A 156 12.38 18.40 -8.81
N ARG A 157 12.24 19.69 -8.97
CA ARG A 157 13.33 20.65 -8.91
C ARG A 157 13.03 21.70 -7.86
N PHE A 158 13.90 21.81 -6.87
CA PHE A 158 13.84 22.90 -5.90
C PHE A 158 14.54 24.13 -6.45
N ARG A 159 14.00 25.30 -6.12
CA ARG A 159 14.75 26.54 -6.23
C ARG A 159 15.94 26.48 -5.26
N ARG A 160 16.95 27.32 -5.50
CA ARG A 160 18.00 27.53 -4.49
C ARG A 160 17.34 28.16 -3.27
N LEU A 161 17.44 27.48 -2.14
CA LEU A 161 16.93 27.97 -0.87
C LEU A 161 17.94 28.97 -0.33
N SER A 162 17.47 30.11 0.16
CA SER A 162 18.26 31.03 0.97
C SER A 162 18.63 30.34 2.28
N ALA A 163 19.70 30.76 2.94
CA ALA A 163 20.14 30.18 4.22
C ALA A 163 18.96 30.08 5.18
N LEU A 164 18.73 28.86 5.66
CA LEU A 164 17.70 28.51 6.64
C LEU A 164 18.24 28.76 8.03
#